data_a5760239d51668438087037d2bb921c7
#
_entry.id   a5760239d51668438087037d2bb921c7
#
_cell.length_a   1.000
_cell.length_b   1.000
_cell.length_c   1.000
_cell.angle_alpha   90.00
_cell.angle_beta   90.00
_cell.angle_gamma   90.00
#
_symmetry.space_group_name_H-M   'P 1'
#
loop_
_entity.id
_entity.type
_entity.pdbx_description
1 polymer ?
#
loop_
_entity_poly.entity_id
_entity_poly.type
_entity_poly.pdbx_seq_one_letter_code
_entity_poly.pdbx_strand_id
1 'polypeptide(L)'
;AQQDVHKAAIGAKENAELYGLKVLATNIQENATNTTRFLVIGLKPQMQGNRFSMVLSVKHESGALAKIIDCIAKNGLNMESIQSRPMKNKPFEYFFFVEIEGDMSKANDCIEQIQSVCESVKVLGAYTLKEEK
;
A
#
# COMPACT_ATOMS: atom_id res chain seq x y z
N ALA A 1 13.13 13.24 32.74
CA ALA A 1 11.79 12.64 32.64
C ALA A 1 11.25 12.49 34.06
N GLN A 2 10.15 13.16 34.40
CA GLN A 2 9.50 12.95 35.71
C GLN A 2 8.96 11.52 35.74
N GLN A 3 9.51 10.73 36.67
CA GLN A 3 8.95 9.41 37.00
C GLN A 3 7.64 9.63 37.76
N ASP A 4 6.56 9.72 37.04
CA ASP A 4 5.23 9.77 37.63
C ASP A 4 4.72 8.32 37.75
N VAL A 5 4.68 7.82 38.97
CA VAL A 5 4.29 6.44 39.34
C VAL A 5 2.79 6.14 39.00
N HIS A 6 2.02 7.17 38.73
CA HIS A 6 0.59 7.05 38.37
C HIS A 6 0.33 7.04 36.88
N LYS A 7 1.38 7.04 36.04
CA LYS A 7 1.26 7.02 34.58
C LYS A 7 1.79 5.73 33.99
N ALA A 8 1.07 5.18 33.03
CA ALA A 8 1.50 4.08 32.20
C ALA A 8 1.41 4.47 30.74
N ALA A 9 2.25 3.86 29.90
CA ALA A 9 2.25 4.05 28.47
C ALA A 9 2.05 2.71 27.75
N ILE A 10 1.39 2.74 26.61
CA ILE A 10 1.30 1.61 25.68
C ILE A 10 2.41 1.80 24.64
N GLY A 11 3.19 0.74 24.41
CA GLY A 11 4.28 0.80 23.45
C GLY A 11 4.89 -0.57 23.18
N ALA A 12 5.92 -0.63 22.36
CA ALA A 12 6.69 -1.86 22.15
C ALA A 12 7.47 -2.24 23.41
N LYS A 13 7.63 -3.55 23.63
CA LYS A 13 8.30 -4.09 24.83
C LYS A 13 9.74 -3.59 24.95
N GLU A 14 10.42 -3.44 23.83
CA GLU A 14 11.81 -2.98 23.72
C GLU A 14 11.99 -1.55 24.26
N ASN A 15 10.95 -0.72 24.18
CA ASN A 15 10.97 0.64 24.71
C ASN A 15 11.09 0.66 26.24
N ALA A 16 10.63 -0.38 26.94
CA ALA A 16 10.77 -0.46 28.38
C ALA A 16 12.24 -0.52 28.80
N GLU A 17 13.04 -1.34 28.12
CA GLU A 17 14.48 -1.43 28.35
C GLU A 17 15.20 -0.13 27.99
N LEU A 18 14.89 0.42 26.81
CA LEU A 18 15.50 1.66 26.30
C LEU A 18 15.29 2.86 27.24
N TYR A 19 14.11 2.95 27.85
CA TYR A 19 13.75 4.09 28.73
C TYR A 19 13.79 3.76 30.23
N GLY A 20 14.28 2.58 30.64
CA GLY A 20 14.37 2.15 32.03
C GLY A 20 12.99 2.03 32.71
N LEU A 21 11.97 1.60 31.94
CA LEU A 21 10.60 1.43 32.43
C LEU A 21 10.31 -0.03 32.76
N LYS A 22 9.36 -0.24 33.68
CA LYS A 22 8.86 -1.57 34.00
C LYS A 22 7.72 -1.98 33.12
N VAL A 23 7.81 -3.18 32.51
CA VAL A 23 6.70 -3.79 31.81
C VAL A 23 5.63 -4.24 32.80
N LEU A 24 4.41 -3.73 32.67
CA LEU A 24 3.28 -4.06 33.53
C LEU A 24 2.45 -5.20 32.96
N ALA A 25 2.23 -5.21 31.64
CA ALA A 25 1.49 -6.24 30.93
C ALA A 25 2.03 -6.38 29.51
N THR A 26 1.91 -7.56 28.92
CA THR A 26 2.27 -7.86 27.52
C THR A 26 1.05 -8.41 26.80
N ASN A 27 1.10 -8.37 25.45
CA ASN A 27 0.03 -8.90 24.56
C ASN A 27 -1.33 -8.28 24.88
N ILE A 28 -1.37 -6.96 25.04
CA ILE A 28 -2.57 -6.20 25.42
C ILE A 28 -3.40 -5.76 24.21
N GLN A 29 -3.02 -6.20 22.99
CA GLN A 29 -3.81 -5.93 21.79
C GLN A 29 -5.16 -6.65 21.88
N GLU A 30 -6.23 -5.96 21.50
CA GLU A 30 -7.58 -6.53 21.48
C GLU A 30 -7.75 -7.57 20.38
N ASN A 31 -7.02 -7.42 19.27
CA ASN A 31 -7.08 -8.31 18.12
C ASN A 31 -5.72 -8.99 17.90
N ALA A 32 -5.70 -10.32 18.01
CA ALA A 32 -4.50 -11.14 17.78
C ALA A 32 -3.99 -11.05 16.31
N THR A 33 -4.84 -10.62 15.37
CA THR A 33 -4.51 -10.46 13.95
C THR A 33 -4.12 -9.02 13.58
N ASN A 34 -3.84 -8.17 14.58
CA ASN A 34 -3.37 -6.81 14.31
C ASN A 34 -2.01 -6.86 13.61
N THR A 35 -2.01 -6.52 12.33
CA THR A 35 -0.83 -6.61 11.46
C THR A 35 -0.51 -5.24 10.89
N THR A 36 0.76 -4.85 10.95
CA THR A 36 1.27 -3.64 10.29
C THR A 36 2.11 -4.06 9.10
N ARG A 37 1.79 -3.50 7.94
CA ARG A 37 2.56 -3.72 6.72
C ARG A 37 3.52 -2.56 6.49
N PHE A 38 4.78 -2.88 6.28
CA PHE A 38 5.83 -1.93 5.96
C PHE A 38 6.20 -2.05 4.47
N LEU A 39 6.37 -0.91 3.80
CA LEU A 39 6.89 -0.84 2.44
C LEU A 39 8.32 -0.32 2.49
N VAL A 40 9.24 -1.07 1.89
CA VAL A 40 10.63 -0.63 1.70
C VAL A 40 10.67 0.30 0.49
N ILE A 41 11.10 1.54 0.71
CA ILE A 41 11.18 2.57 -0.33
C ILE A 41 12.63 2.71 -0.78
N GLY A 42 12.85 2.73 -2.10
CA GLY A 42 14.18 2.91 -2.69
C GLY A 42 14.16 3.86 -3.90
N LEU A 43 15.33 4.30 -4.31
CA LEU A 43 15.48 5.19 -5.48
C LEU A 43 15.27 4.46 -6.82
N LYS A 44 15.46 3.14 -6.84
CA LYS A 44 15.25 2.30 -8.03
C LYS A 44 14.15 1.30 -7.73
N PRO A 45 13.10 1.25 -8.56
CA PRO A 45 12.03 0.28 -8.38
C PRO A 45 12.56 -1.14 -8.66
N GLN A 46 12.21 -2.08 -7.80
CA GLN A 46 12.31 -3.50 -8.10
C GLN A 46 11.12 -3.88 -8.96
N MET A 47 11.33 -4.72 -9.99
CA MET A 47 10.29 -5.10 -10.95
C MET A 47 10.04 -6.61 -10.95
N GLN A 48 10.34 -7.29 -9.83
CA GLN A 48 10.14 -8.72 -9.65
C GLN A 48 9.32 -8.99 -8.40
N GLY A 49 8.34 -9.86 -8.52
CA GLY A 49 7.46 -10.24 -7.42
C GLY A 49 6.08 -10.68 -7.93
N ASN A 50 5.29 -11.18 -7.01
CA ASN A 50 3.89 -11.58 -7.26
C ASN A 50 2.87 -10.50 -6.89
N ARG A 51 3.34 -9.31 -6.56
CA ARG A 51 2.55 -8.12 -6.29
C ARG A 51 3.25 -6.91 -6.85
N PHE A 52 2.48 -5.94 -7.29
CA PHE A 52 3.02 -4.66 -7.73
C PHE A 52 2.05 -3.52 -7.41
N SER A 53 2.61 -2.34 -7.28
CA SER A 53 1.86 -1.13 -7.02
C SER A 53 2.02 -0.14 -8.16
N MET A 54 0.95 0.55 -8.51
CA MET A 54 0.97 1.62 -9.48
C MET A 54 0.15 2.82 -9.03
N VAL A 55 0.49 3.97 -9.56
CA VAL A 55 -0.30 5.19 -9.47
C VAL A 55 -0.82 5.52 -10.86
N LEU A 56 -2.10 5.81 -10.93
CA LEU A 56 -2.72 6.19 -12.20
C LEU A 56 -3.65 7.39 -12.00
N SER A 57 -3.75 8.24 -13.01
CA SER A 57 -4.78 9.27 -13.10
C SER A 57 -5.68 8.99 -14.28
N VAL A 58 -6.97 9.17 -14.05
CA VAL A 58 -7.99 8.94 -15.07
C VAL A 58 -8.66 10.26 -15.42
N LYS A 59 -9.09 10.36 -16.67
CA LYS A 59 -9.95 11.47 -17.06
C LYS A 59 -11.23 11.46 -16.25
N HIS A 60 -11.73 12.63 -15.92
CA HIS A 60 -12.99 12.77 -15.20
C HIS A 60 -14.19 12.44 -16.11
N GLU A 61 -14.29 11.18 -16.49
CA GLU A 61 -15.32 10.64 -17.37
C GLU A 61 -16.06 9.49 -16.70
N SER A 62 -17.36 9.40 -16.94
CA SER A 62 -18.16 8.28 -16.43
C SER A 62 -17.62 6.95 -16.95
N GLY A 63 -17.37 6.01 -16.05
CA GLY A 63 -16.89 4.67 -16.39
C GLY A 63 -15.37 4.56 -16.62
N ALA A 64 -14.58 5.64 -16.56
CA ALA A 64 -13.13 5.56 -16.76
C ALA A 64 -12.45 4.57 -15.81
N LEU A 65 -12.74 4.65 -14.52
CA LEU A 65 -12.21 3.71 -13.54
C LEU A 65 -12.69 2.27 -13.76
N ALA A 66 -13.96 2.10 -14.18
CA ALA A 66 -14.52 0.77 -14.47
C ALA A 66 -13.78 0.05 -15.60
N LYS A 67 -13.38 0.77 -16.65
CA LYS A 67 -12.57 0.22 -17.74
C LYS A 67 -11.21 -0.30 -17.28
N ILE A 68 -10.59 0.37 -16.31
CA ILE A 68 -9.30 -0.04 -15.72
C ILE A 68 -9.48 -1.32 -14.91
N ILE A 69 -10.51 -1.37 -14.06
CA ILE A 69 -10.82 -2.55 -13.25
C ILE A 69 -11.11 -3.76 -14.15
N ASP A 70 -11.90 -3.56 -15.20
CA ASP A 70 -12.23 -4.60 -16.17
C ASP A 70 -10.97 -5.08 -16.94
N CYS A 71 -10.08 -4.17 -17.31
CA CYS A 71 -8.81 -4.51 -17.92
C CYS A 71 -7.93 -5.39 -17.01
N ILE A 72 -7.80 -5.03 -15.72
CA ILE A 72 -7.06 -5.80 -14.73
C ILE A 72 -7.64 -7.22 -14.63
N ALA A 73 -8.95 -7.34 -14.48
CA ALA A 73 -9.64 -8.61 -14.36
C ALA A 73 -9.50 -9.50 -15.62
N LYS A 74 -9.63 -8.92 -16.81
CA LYS A 74 -9.48 -9.64 -18.10
C LYS A 74 -8.09 -10.19 -18.33
N ASN A 75 -7.08 -9.56 -17.75
CA ASN A 75 -5.69 -10.04 -17.80
C ASN A 75 -5.35 -11.04 -16.69
N GLY A 76 -6.35 -11.51 -15.93
CA GLY A 76 -6.15 -12.50 -14.87
C GLY A 76 -5.40 -11.98 -13.65
N LEU A 77 -5.39 -10.65 -13.47
CA LEU A 77 -4.78 -9.97 -12.33
C LEU A 77 -5.85 -9.66 -11.28
N ASN A 78 -5.47 -9.67 -10.01
CA ASN A 78 -6.37 -9.39 -8.90
C ASN A 78 -6.03 -8.04 -8.25
N MET A 79 -6.99 -7.11 -8.22
CA MET A 79 -6.83 -5.84 -7.51
C MET A 79 -7.09 -6.06 -6.02
N GLU A 80 -6.08 -5.88 -5.19
CA GLU A 80 -6.18 -6.03 -3.74
C GLU A 80 -6.60 -4.74 -3.04
N SER A 81 -6.15 -3.62 -3.56
CA SER A 81 -6.39 -2.33 -2.91
C SER A 81 -6.47 -1.22 -3.95
N ILE A 82 -7.37 -0.27 -3.71
CA ILE A 82 -7.45 0.98 -4.44
C ILE A 82 -7.71 2.12 -3.47
N GLN A 83 -6.90 3.17 -3.56
CA GLN A 83 -7.02 4.37 -2.75
C GLN A 83 -7.00 5.60 -3.63
N SER A 84 -8.03 6.45 -3.53
CA SER A 84 -8.06 7.74 -4.23
C SER A 84 -7.43 8.83 -3.38
N ARG A 85 -6.71 9.73 -4.04
CA ARG A 85 -6.15 10.95 -3.44
C ARG A 85 -6.39 12.13 -4.37
N PRO A 86 -6.85 13.29 -3.86
CA PRO A 86 -7.02 14.47 -4.67
C PRO A 86 -5.67 15.03 -5.14
N MET A 87 -5.63 15.55 -6.35
CA MET A 87 -4.45 16.26 -6.85
C MET A 87 -4.39 17.66 -6.26
N LYS A 88 -3.23 18.04 -5.68
CA LYS A 88 -3.07 19.32 -4.97
C LYS A 88 -3.35 20.56 -5.83
N ASN A 89 -3.11 20.49 -7.12
CA ASN A 89 -3.15 21.66 -8.01
C ASN A 89 -4.26 21.58 -9.07
N LYS A 90 -5.13 20.57 -9.00
CA LYS A 90 -6.20 20.35 -9.99
C LYS A 90 -7.48 19.98 -9.25
N PRO A 91 -8.40 20.94 -9.06
CA PRO A 91 -9.69 20.68 -8.44
C PRO A 91 -10.44 19.58 -9.17
N PHE A 92 -11.02 18.64 -8.41
CA PHE A 92 -11.81 17.51 -8.91
C PHE A 92 -11.04 16.44 -9.69
N GLU A 93 -9.71 16.54 -9.80
CA GLU A 93 -8.87 15.46 -10.34
C GLU A 93 -8.29 14.61 -9.21
N TYR A 94 -8.25 13.29 -9.45
CA TYR A 94 -7.76 12.29 -8.50
C TYR A 94 -6.70 11.44 -9.15
N PHE A 95 -5.72 11.05 -8.37
CA PHE A 95 -4.90 9.89 -8.69
C PHE A 95 -5.33 8.71 -7.81
N PHE A 96 -5.15 7.53 -8.34
CA PHE A 96 -5.45 6.28 -7.67
C PHE A 96 -4.15 5.54 -7.43
N PHE A 97 -3.93 5.17 -6.17
CA PHE A 97 -2.92 4.21 -5.78
C PHE A 97 -3.57 2.83 -5.81
N VAL A 98 -3.00 1.92 -6.59
CA VAL A 98 -3.56 0.59 -6.84
C VAL A 98 -2.52 -0.46 -6.51
N GLU A 99 -2.91 -1.47 -5.76
CA GLU A 99 -2.10 -2.67 -5.49
C GLU A 99 -2.73 -3.86 -6.18
N ILE A 100 -1.90 -4.59 -6.90
CA ILE A 100 -2.32 -5.73 -7.73
C ILE A 100 -1.51 -6.95 -7.35
N GLU A 101 -2.23 -8.05 -7.11
CA GLU A 101 -1.66 -9.38 -7.02
C GLU A 101 -1.56 -9.98 -8.43
N GLY A 102 -0.38 -10.40 -8.80
CA GLY A 102 -0.06 -10.98 -10.08
C GLY A 102 1.42 -10.85 -10.41
N ASP A 103 1.87 -11.66 -11.34
CA ASP A 103 3.25 -11.63 -11.83
C ASP A 103 3.45 -10.41 -12.72
N MET A 104 4.37 -9.53 -12.34
CA MET A 104 4.71 -8.33 -13.10
C MET A 104 5.14 -8.64 -14.54
N SER A 105 5.76 -9.81 -14.78
CA SER A 105 6.15 -10.21 -16.12
C SER A 105 4.96 -10.42 -17.07
N LYS A 106 3.79 -10.75 -16.50
CA LYS A 106 2.51 -10.93 -17.23
C LYS A 106 1.65 -9.68 -17.27
N ALA A 107 2.03 -8.65 -16.52
CA ALA A 107 1.24 -7.45 -16.40
C ALA A 107 1.50 -6.40 -17.50
N ASN A 108 2.52 -6.59 -18.33
CA ASN A 108 2.92 -5.59 -19.33
C ASN A 108 1.78 -5.25 -20.29
N ASP A 109 1.11 -6.26 -20.85
CA ASP A 109 -0.03 -6.05 -21.77
C ASP A 109 -1.17 -5.30 -21.10
N CYS A 110 -1.47 -5.63 -19.83
CA CYS A 110 -2.46 -4.94 -19.04
C CYS A 110 -2.07 -3.47 -18.81
N ILE A 111 -0.80 -3.22 -18.48
CA ILE A 111 -0.30 -1.85 -18.24
C ILE A 111 -0.38 -1.01 -19.50
N GLU A 112 -0.03 -1.56 -20.66
CA GLU A 112 -0.17 -0.88 -21.96
C GLU A 112 -1.63 -0.55 -22.27
N GLN A 113 -2.55 -1.49 -22.03
CA GLN A 113 -3.99 -1.25 -22.21
C GLN A 113 -4.49 -0.16 -21.24
N ILE A 114 -4.09 -0.18 -19.98
CA ILE A 114 -4.44 0.83 -18.98
C ILE A 114 -3.88 2.21 -19.40
N GLN A 115 -2.64 2.27 -19.90
CA GLN A 115 -2.05 3.51 -20.38
C GLN A 115 -2.87 4.17 -21.49
N SER A 116 -3.55 3.39 -22.33
CA SER A 116 -4.39 3.93 -23.42
C SER A 116 -5.65 4.66 -22.92
N VAL A 117 -6.12 4.36 -21.70
CA VAL A 117 -7.35 4.92 -21.11
C VAL A 117 -7.08 5.90 -19.94
N CYS A 118 -5.85 5.93 -19.46
CA CYS A 118 -5.41 6.83 -18.39
C CYS A 118 -4.75 8.10 -18.95
N GLU A 119 -4.76 9.17 -18.18
CA GLU A 119 -3.91 10.34 -18.43
C GLU A 119 -2.45 10.06 -18.10
N SER A 120 -2.22 9.33 -17.00
CA SER A 120 -0.90 8.89 -16.61
C SER A 120 -0.95 7.57 -15.84
N VAL A 121 0.08 6.75 -16.04
CA VAL A 121 0.31 5.52 -15.27
C VAL A 121 1.78 5.48 -14.87
N LYS A 122 2.04 5.20 -13.60
CA LYS A 122 3.38 5.00 -13.09
C LYS A 122 3.42 3.73 -12.24
N VAL A 123 4.15 2.73 -12.69
CA VAL A 123 4.47 1.56 -11.86
C VAL A 123 5.50 1.98 -10.82
N LEU A 124 5.21 1.73 -9.55
CA LEU A 124 6.07 2.08 -8.43
C LEU A 124 7.09 0.99 -8.13
N GLY A 125 6.73 -0.25 -8.40
CA GLY A 125 7.58 -1.42 -8.21
C GLY A 125 6.77 -2.69 -7.97
N ALA A 126 7.46 -3.81 -8.06
CA ALA A 126 6.94 -5.13 -7.74
C ALA A 126 7.66 -5.70 -6.51
N TYR A 127 6.99 -6.55 -5.76
CA TYR A 127 7.49 -7.13 -4.51
C TYR A 127 6.81 -8.46 -4.21
N THR A 128 7.41 -9.21 -3.30
CA THR A 128 6.81 -10.39 -2.70
C THR A 128 6.58 -10.13 -1.21
N LEU A 129 5.39 -10.41 -0.70
CA LEU A 129 5.14 -10.32 0.73
C LEU A 129 6.00 -11.32 1.49
N LYS A 130 6.71 -10.85 2.49
CA LYS A 130 7.37 -11.69 3.50
C LYS A 130 6.55 -11.56 4.77
N GLU A 131 6.04 -12.67 5.26
CA GLU A 131 5.47 -12.74 6.61
C GLU A 131 6.62 -13.02 7.57
N GLU A 132 6.93 -12.07 8.43
CA GLU A 132 7.73 -12.33 9.62
C GLU A 132 6.81 -12.92 10.69
N LYS A 133 7.14 -14.14 11.11
CA LYS A 133 6.46 -14.84 12.20
C LYS A 133 6.96 -14.36 13.55
#